data_40b0058152b73910be9554d9fd4b9735
#
_entry.id   40b0058152b73910be9554d9fd4b9735
#
_cell.length_a   1.000
_cell.length_b   1.000
_cell.length_c   1.000
_cell.angle_alpha   90.00
_cell.angle_beta   90.00
_cell.angle_gamma   90.00
#
_symmetry.space_group_name_H-M   'P 1'
#
loop_
_entity.id
_entity.type
_entity.pdbx_description
1 polymer ?
#
loop_
_entity_poly.entity_id
_entity_poly.type
_entity_poly.pdbx_seq_one_letter_code
_entity_poly.pdbx_strand_id
1 'polypeptide(L)'
;MGILSGLFHSRDKPTNSTNGSGYRFFLGQSTSGKPVNERSAMQMTAVYACVRILSEAIAGLPVHLYQYQEDGSKEKALKHPLYRILHDEPNPEMTSFVFRETAMSHLLLWGNSYSQIIRNGKGEVVALYPLMPNRMT
;
A
#
# COMPACT_ATOMS: atom_id res chain seq x y z
N MET A 1 55.96 -9.99 14.87
CA MET A 1 55.09 -9.21 13.96
C MET A 1 54.03 -10.13 13.41
N GLY A 2 52.79 -9.85 13.74
CA GLY A 2 51.73 -10.82 13.79
C GLY A 2 51.15 -11.24 12.44
N ILE A 3 51.26 -12.53 12.17
CA ILE A 3 50.65 -13.22 11.01
C ILE A 3 49.11 -13.38 11.19
N LEU A 4 48.55 -12.94 12.30
CA LEU A 4 47.15 -13.16 12.66
C LEU A 4 46.20 -11.96 12.45
N SER A 5 46.67 -10.81 11.97
CA SER A 5 45.86 -9.63 11.77
C SER A 5 44.93 -9.71 10.53
N GLY A 6 45.17 -10.68 9.63
CA GLY A 6 44.36 -10.90 8.44
C GLY A 6 43.15 -11.82 8.63
N LEU A 7 43.03 -12.51 9.78
CA LEU A 7 41.94 -13.46 10.03
C LEU A 7 40.67 -12.85 10.63
N PHE A 8 40.78 -11.63 11.14
CA PHE A 8 39.59 -10.89 11.69
C PHE A 8 39.18 -9.77 10.74
N HIS A 9 38.85 -10.12 9.52
CA HIS A 9 38.10 -9.22 8.67
C HIS A 9 36.65 -9.21 9.22
N SER A 10 36.32 -8.14 9.95
CA SER A 10 34.97 -7.90 10.37
C SER A 10 34.07 -7.89 9.14
N ARG A 11 33.26 -8.94 9.00
CA ARG A 11 32.34 -9.17 7.89
C ARG A 11 31.10 -8.26 7.95
N ASP A 12 30.98 -7.45 9.01
CA ASP A 12 29.83 -6.65 9.36
C ASP A 12 30.12 -5.16 9.37
N LYS A 13 30.69 -4.65 8.27
CA LYS A 13 30.39 -3.26 7.93
C LYS A 13 29.26 -3.34 6.92
N PRO A 14 28.01 -3.05 7.29
CA PRO A 14 26.97 -2.81 6.31
C PRO A 14 27.49 -1.65 5.46
N THR A 15 27.98 -1.94 4.26
CA THR A 15 28.20 -0.93 3.25
C THR A 15 26.84 -0.48 2.81
N ASN A 16 26.24 0.41 3.59
CA ASN A 16 25.07 1.15 3.21
C ASN A 16 25.51 2.11 2.09
N SER A 17 25.74 1.52 0.91
CA SER A 17 26.15 2.23 -0.28
C SER A 17 24.93 2.95 -0.85
N THR A 18 24.53 4.04 -0.17
CA THR A 18 23.52 4.97 -0.67
C THR A 18 23.98 5.73 -1.92
N ASN A 19 25.20 5.52 -2.38
CA ASN A 19 25.80 6.17 -3.56
C ASN A 19 26.06 5.23 -4.74
N GLY A 20 25.67 3.96 -4.67
CA GLY A 20 25.84 3.02 -5.77
C GLY A 20 24.83 3.28 -6.91
N SER A 21 25.21 2.96 -8.16
CA SER A 21 24.32 3.05 -9.33
C SER A 21 23.04 2.20 -9.17
N GLY A 22 23.07 1.11 -8.40
CA GLY A 22 21.89 0.33 -8.03
C GLY A 22 20.92 1.10 -7.14
N TYR A 23 21.43 1.87 -6.17
CA TYR A 23 20.62 2.70 -5.30
C TYR A 23 19.96 3.87 -6.06
N ARG A 24 20.68 4.47 -7.02
CA ARG A 24 20.12 5.49 -7.91
C ARG A 24 18.99 4.95 -8.81
N PHE A 25 19.11 3.69 -9.24
CA PHE A 25 18.06 3.01 -9.99
C PHE A 25 16.80 2.83 -9.12
N PHE A 26 16.94 2.41 -7.85
CA PHE A 26 15.83 2.26 -6.92
C PHE A 26 15.23 3.60 -6.46
N LEU A 27 16.01 4.67 -6.44
CA LEU A 27 15.53 6.02 -6.08
C LEU A 27 14.98 6.84 -7.26
N GLY A 28 14.71 6.19 -8.39
CA GLY A 28 13.98 6.82 -9.50
C GLY A 28 14.79 7.77 -10.37
N GLN A 29 16.13 7.67 -10.39
CA GLN A 29 16.92 8.30 -11.43
C GLN A 29 16.98 7.38 -12.66
N SER A 30 16.33 7.83 -13.75
CA SER A 30 16.47 7.15 -15.04
C SER A 30 17.91 7.27 -15.58
N THR A 31 18.32 6.37 -16.49
CA THR A 31 19.60 6.46 -17.21
C THR A 31 19.77 7.75 -18.01
N SER A 32 18.65 8.45 -18.31
CA SER A 32 18.64 9.78 -18.95
C SER A 32 18.88 10.95 -17.98
N GLY A 33 19.12 10.68 -16.68
CA GLY A 33 19.40 11.70 -15.66
C GLY A 33 18.16 12.51 -15.21
N LYS A 34 16.96 12.18 -15.71
CA LYS A 34 15.73 12.84 -15.26
C LYS A 34 15.19 12.15 -14.00
N PRO A 35 14.84 12.91 -12.95
CA PRO A 35 14.21 12.33 -11.77
C PRO A 35 12.82 11.78 -12.14
N VAL A 36 12.58 10.52 -11.78
CA VAL A 36 11.27 9.88 -11.91
C VAL A 36 10.66 9.80 -10.52
N ASN A 37 9.51 10.39 -10.34
CA ASN A 37 8.67 10.30 -9.15
C ASN A 37 7.23 9.94 -9.56
N GLU A 38 6.37 9.68 -8.58
CA GLU A 38 5.00 9.23 -8.81
C GLU A 38 4.22 10.23 -9.67
N ARG A 39 4.42 11.53 -9.41
CA ARG A 39 3.77 12.61 -10.16
C ARG A 39 4.24 12.67 -11.62
N SER A 40 5.55 12.57 -11.87
CA SER A 40 6.08 12.57 -13.23
C SER A 40 5.75 11.26 -13.96
N ALA A 41 5.70 10.14 -13.26
CA ALA A 41 5.28 8.85 -13.81
C ALA A 41 3.82 8.90 -14.30
N MET A 42 2.91 9.49 -13.51
CA MET A 42 1.49 9.64 -13.89
C MET A 42 1.24 10.61 -15.05
N GLN A 43 2.22 11.41 -15.46
CA GLN A 43 2.14 12.23 -16.68
C GLN A 43 2.38 11.39 -17.96
N MET A 44 2.93 10.19 -17.83
CA MET A 44 3.09 9.26 -18.95
C MET A 44 1.78 8.50 -19.17
N THR A 45 1.20 8.65 -20.36
CA THR A 45 -0.10 8.04 -20.72
C THR A 45 -0.14 6.54 -20.47
N ALA A 46 0.94 5.82 -20.78
CA ALA A 46 1.02 4.37 -20.56
C ALA A 46 0.97 4.00 -19.08
N VAL A 47 1.72 4.72 -18.23
CA VAL A 47 1.72 4.48 -16.77
C VAL A 47 0.36 4.81 -16.17
N TYR A 48 -0.20 5.96 -16.54
CA TYR A 48 -1.55 6.36 -16.12
C TYR A 48 -2.59 5.30 -16.48
N ALA A 49 -2.58 4.81 -17.74
CA ALA A 49 -3.52 3.78 -18.19
C ALA A 49 -3.36 2.47 -17.41
N CYS A 50 -2.12 2.02 -17.17
CA CYS A 50 -1.86 0.81 -16.39
C CYS A 50 -2.35 0.93 -14.94
N VAL A 51 -2.01 2.03 -14.27
CA VAL A 51 -2.44 2.27 -12.87
C VAL A 51 -3.96 2.31 -12.80
N ARG A 52 -4.61 3.04 -13.71
CA ARG A 52 -6.06 3.16 -13.76
C ARG A 52 -6.75 1.81 -13.97
N ILE A 53 -6.36 1.06 -14.99
CA ILE A 53 -6.98 -0.24 -15.32
C ILE A 53 -6.85 -1.22 -14.15
N LEU A 54 -5.67 -1.32 -13.53
CA LEU A 54 -5.45 -2.22 -12.40
C LEU A 54 -6.25 -1.78 -11.17
N SER A 55 -6.30 -0.48 -10.88
CA SER A 55 -7.04 0.05 -9.73
C SER A 55 -8.55 -0.16 -9.89
N GLU A 56 -9.11 0.14 -11.07
CA GLU A 56 -10.52 -0.08 -11.37
C GLU A 56 -10.90 -1.57 -11.33
N ALA A 57 -10.03 -2.45 -11.87
CA ALA A 57 -10.26 -3.89 -11.86
C ALA A 57 -10.35 -4.46 -10.43
N ILE A 58 -9.45 -4.05 -9.54
CA ILE A 58 -9.48 -4.46 -8.12
C ILE A 58 -10.66 -3.81 -7.37
N ALA A 59 -10.94 -2.53 -7.65
CA ALA A 59 -12.05 -1.82 -7.03
C ALA A 59 -13.41 -2.43 -7.39
N GLY A 60 -13.55 -3.02 -8.57
CA GLY A 60 -14.76 -3.71 -9.01
C GLY A 60 -15.05 -5.02 -8.30
N LEU A 61 -14.07 -5.61 -7.60
CA LEU A 61 -14.27 -6.87 -6.87
C LEU A 61 -15.01 -6.61 -5.55
N PRO A 62 -16.17 -7.23 -5.29
CA PRO A 62 -16.91 -7.02 -4.04
C PRO A 62 -16.17 -7.66 -2.86
N VAL A 63 -16.05 -6.90 -1.76
CA VAL A 63 -15.51 -7.40 -0.50
C VAL A 63 -16.66 -7.87 0.38
N HIS A 64 -16.64 -9.12 0.80
CA HIS A 64 -17.63 -9.69 1.72
C HIS A 64 -16.98 -10.13 3.03
N LEU A 65 -17.66 -9.87 4.13
CA LEU A 65 -17.30 -10.37 5.44
C LEU A 65 -18.01 -11.71 5.68
N TYR A 66 -17.26 -12.72 6.14
CA TYR A 66 -17.79 -14.04 6.45
C TYR A 66 -17.57 -14.36 7.93
N GLN A 67 -18.54 -15.06 8.52
CA GLN A 67 -18.46 -15.61 9.86
C GLN A 67 -18.42 -17.15 9.76
N TYR A 68 -17.55 -17.78 10.56
CA TYR A 68 -17.55 -19.23 10.71
C TYR A 68 -18.68 -19.66 11.64
N GLN A 69 -19.42 -20.67 11.23
CA GLN A 69 -20.42 -21.35 12.05
C GLN A 69 -19.78 -22.47 12.86
N GLU A 70 -20.48 -23.00 13.86
CA GLU A 70 -19.99 -24.10 14.71
C GLU A 70 -19.73 -25.38 13.93
N ASP A 71 -20.42 -25.60 12.82
CA ASP A 71 -20.25 -26.76 11.91
C ASP A 71 -19.06 -26.58 10.93
N GLY A 72 -18.31 -25.46 11.02
CA GLY A 72 -17.20 -25.13 10.12
C GLY A 72 -17.61 -24.51 8.79
N SER A 73 -18.90 -24.33 8.52
CA SER A 73 -19.40 -23.62 7.34
C SER A 73 -19.15 -22.12 7.44
N LYS A 74 -19.21 -21.42 6.30
CA LYS A 74 -19.04 -19.97 6.21
C LYS A 74 -20.31 -19.31 5.75
N GLU A 75 -20.79 -18.35 6.51
CA GLU A 75 -21.95 -17.53 6.17
C GLU A 75 -21.56 -16.06 6.06
N LYS A 76 -22.21 -15.30 5.16
CA LYS A 76 -21.99 -13.86 5.05
C LYS A 76 -22.48 -13.13 6.29
N ALA A 77 -21.60 -12.41 6.96
CA ALA A 77 -21.89 -11.69 8.19
C ALA A 77 -22.55 -10.32 7.90
N LEU A 78 -23.73 -10.32 7.27
CA LEU A 78 -24.43 -9.13 6.82
C LEU A 78 -24.81 -8.18 7.96
N LYS A 79 -25.02 -8.70 9.17
CA LYS A 79 -25.39 -7.95 10.37
C LYS A 79 -24.19 -7.35 11.12
N HIS A 80 -22.96 -7.73 10.71
CA HIS A 80 -21.76 -7.25 11.38
C HIS A 80 -21.51 -5.77 11.01
N PRO A 81 -21.21 -4.87 11.97
CA PRO A 81 -21.00 -3.44 11.69
C PRO A 81 -19.96 -3.14 10.60
N LEU A 82 -18.89 -3.95 10.52
CA LEU A 82 -17.86 -3.81 9.50
C LEU A 82 -18.34 -4.21 8.09
N TYR A 83 -19.45 -4.95 7.95
CA TYR A 83 -19.92 -5.37 6.63
C TYR A 83 -20.23 -4.15 5.76
N ARG A 84 -21.03 -3.22 6.28
CA ARG A 84 -21.39 -1.98 5.60
C ARG A 84 -20.16 -1.13 5.25
N ILE A 85 -19.24 -0.98 6.19
CA ILE A 85 -18.02 -0.16 6.02
C ILE A 85 -17.13 -0.73 4.91
N LEU A 86 -16.97 -2.05 4.83
CA LEU A 86 -16.09 -2.68 3.83
C LEU A 86 -16.76 -2.89 2.48
N HIS A 87 -18.07 -3.19 2.47
CA HIS A 87 -18.81 -3.55 1.27
C HIS A 87 -19.43 -2.34 0.59
N ASP A 88 -20.06 -1.43 1.35
CA ASP A 88 -20.86 -0.34 0.81
C ASP A 88 -20.15 1.02 0.88
N GLU A 89 -20.00 1.56 2.09
CA GLU A 89 -19.55 2.92 2.36
C GLU A 89 -18.52 2.96 3.49
N PRO A 90 -17.23 3.04 3.20
CA PRO A 90 -16.18 3.15 4.22
C PRO A 90 -16.25 4.47 4.99
N ASN A 91 -16.77 5.52 4.39
CA ASN A 91 -17.01 6.83 5.01
C ASN A 91 -18.09 7.60 4.21
N PRO A 92 -18.61 8.72 4.76
CA PRO A 92 -19.67 9.50 4.10
C PRO A 92 -19.27 10.18 2.78
N GLU A 93 -17.97 10.26 2.47
CA GLU A 93 -17.45 11.00 1.33
C GLU A 93 -17.17 10.10 0.13
N MET A 94 -17.06 8.78 0.33
CA MET A 94 -16.70 7.86 -0.74
C MET A 94 -17.35 6.49 -0.61
N THR A 95 -17.65 5.89 -1.74
CA THR A 95 -18.10 4.51 -1.83
C THR A 95 -16.95 3.53 -1.63
N SER A 96 -17.25 2.28 -1.35
CA SER A 96 -16.25 1.24 -1.20
C SER A 96 -15.45 0.99 -2.50
N PHE A 97 -16.05 1.25 -3.67
CA PHE A 97 -15.34 1.22 -4.96
C PHE A 97 -14.23 2.28 -5.00
N VAL A 98 -14.56 3.55 -4.76
CA VAL A 98 -13.59 4.68 -4.78
C VAL A 98 -12.50 4.48 -3.73
N PHE A 99 -12.86 3.97 -2.54
CA PHE A 99 -11.90 3.66 -1.49
C PHE A 99 -10.87 2.61 -1.93
N ARG A 100 -11.33 1.51 -2.55
CA ARG A 100 -10.43 0.44 -3.03
C ARG A 100 -9.60 0.89 -4.24
N GLU A 101 -10.19 1.66 -5.15
CA GLU A 101 -9.48 2.26 -6.28
C GLU A 101 -8.34 3.16 -5.78
N THR A 102 -8.61 4.02 -4.79
CA THR A 102 -7.62 4.88 -4.17
C THR A 102 -6.53 4.06 -3.47
N ALA A 103 -6.92 3.05 -2.68
CA ALA A 103 -5.98 2.18 -1.99
C ALA A 103 -5.06 1.44 -2.97
N MET A 104 -5.60 0.94 -4.07
CA MET A 104 -4.81 0.24 -5.09
C MET A 104 -3.91 1.19 -5.86
N SER A 105 -4.37 2.41 -6.17
CA SER A 105 -3.54 3.44 -6.80
C SER A 105 -2.35 3.83 -5.91
N HIS A 106 -2.57 3.97 -4.59
CA HIS A 106 -1.51 4.22 -3.62
C HIS A 106 -0.50 3.06 -3.60
N LEU A 107 -1.00 1.82 -3.59
CA LEU A 107 -0.15 0.63 -3.60
C LEU A 107 0.74 0.54 -4.84
N LEU A 108 0.19 0.85 -6.02
CA LEU A 108 0.92 0.81 -7.29
C LEU A 108 1.98 1.93 -7.40
N LEU A 109 1.71 3.12 -6.84
CA LEU A 109 2.59 4.27 -6.97
C LEU A 109 3.64 4.37 -5.86
N TRP A 110 3.30 3.98 -4.63
CA TRP A 110 4.16 4.11 -3.44
C TRP A 110 4.53 2.78 -2.80
N GLY A 111 3.98 1.66 -3.28
CA GLY A 111 4.21 0.34 -2.69
C GLY A 111 3.45 0.10 -1.38
N ASN A 112 2.79 1.11 -0.83
CA ASN A 112 2.02 1.04 0.41
C ASN A 112 0.71 1.80 0.27
N SER A 113 -0.30 1.35 1.02
CA SER A 113 -1.57 2.06 1.18
C SER A 113 -1.95 2.08 2.66
N TYR A 114 -2.30 3.25 3.15
CA TYR A 114 -2.63 3.47 4.56
C TYR A 114 -4.06 3.98 4.68
N SER A 115 -4.72 3.56 5.76
CA SER A 115 -6.06 4.02 6.07
C SER A 115 -6.17 4.35 7.56
N GLN A 116 -6.73 5.51 7.86
CA GLN A 116 -7.09 5.89 9.21
C GLN A 116 -8.38 5.17 9.61
N ILE A 117 -8.37 4.52 10.77
CA ILE A 117 -9.53 3.85 11.35
C ILE A 117 -10.17 4.79 12.37
N ILE A 118 -11.37 5.25 12.10
CA ILE A 118 -12.15 6.04 13.06
C ILE A 118 -13.00 5.11 13.90
N ARG A 119 -12.94 5.29 15.22
CA ARG A 119 -13.71 4.52 16.20
C ARG A 119 -14.64 5.41 17.00
N ASN A 120 -15.77 4.86 17.38
CA ASN A 120 -16.70 5.52 18.31
C ASN A 120 -16.22 5.36 19.77
N GLY A 121 -16.94 5.98 20.71
CA GLY A 121 -16.65 5.88 22.16
C GLY A 121 -16.76 4.46 22.74
N LYS A 122 -17.33 3.50 22.01
CA LYS A 122 -17.41 2.08 22.35
C LYS A 122 -16.28 1.24 21.75
N GLY A 123 -15.37 1.86 20.97
CA GLY A 123 -14.28 1.18 20.28
C GLY A 123 -14.64 0.54 18.94
N GLU A 124 -15.90 0.64 18.50
CA GLU A 124 -16.35 0.11 17.21
C GLU A 124 -15.85 0.97 16.06
N VAL A 125 -15.46 0.33 14.95
CA VAL A 125 -15.06 1.04 13.73
C VAL A 125 -16.29 1.66 13.09
N VAL A 126 -16.22 2.96 12.80
CA VAL A 126 -17.33 3.73 12.20
C VAL A 126 -16.99 4.27 10.83
N ALA A 127 -15.71 4.48 10.52
CA ALA A 127 -15.27 4.92 9.20
C ALA A 127 -13.80 4.57 8.92
N LEU A 128 -13.46 4.53 7.62
CA LEU A 128 -12.11 4.37 7.10
C LEU A 128 -11.82 5.52 6.13
N TYR A 129 -10.68 6.21 6.33
CA TYR A 129 -10.21 7.26 5.43
C TYR A 129 -8.85 6.91 4.85
N PRO A 130 -8.65 6.95 3.51
CA PRO A 130 -7.36 6.72 2.92
C PRO A 130 -6.40 7.86 3.26
N LEU A 131 -5.16 7.52 3.58
CA LEU A 131 -4.09 8.48 3.88
C LEU A 131 -3.08 8.51 2.74
N MET A 132 -2.53 9.69 2.48
CA MET A 132 -1.51 9.88 1.46
C MET A 132 -0.18 9.23 1.90
N PRO A 133 0.33 8.20 1.17
CA PRO A 133 1.53 7.47 1.60
C PRO A 133 2.78 8.33 1.72
N ASN A 134 2.92 9.36 0.87
CA ASN A 134 4.06 10.28 0.88
C ASN A 134 4.11 11.23 2.09
N ARG A 135 3.10 11.20 2.95
CA ARG A 135 3.03 12.00 4.19
C ARG A 135 3.18 11.15 5.45
N MET A 136 3.43 9.85 5.26
CA MET A 136 3.63 8.91 6.37
C MET A 136 5.13 8.76 6.62
N THR A 137 5.55 8.93 7.88
CA THR A 137 6.94 8.79 8.36
C THR A 137 7.04 7.66 9.37
#